data_f1f81a72561fe8b09aeb59642c229f89
#
_entry.id   f1f81a72561fe8b09aeb59642c229f89
#
_cell.length_a   1.000
_cell.length_b   1.000
_cell.length_c   1.000
_cell.angle_alpha   90.00
_cell.angle_beta   90.00
_cell.angle_gamma   90.00
#
_symmetry.space_group_name_H-M   'P 1'
#
loop_
_entity.id
_entity.type
_entity.pdbx_description
1 polymer ?
#
loop_
_entity_poly.entity_id
_entity_poly.type
_entity_poly.pdbx_seq_one_letter_code
_entity_poly.pdbx_strand_id
1 'polypeptide(L)'
;MTSAESLLDGLDNEQRVAAESLLGPLCLLAGAGTGKTRAITHRIAYGVATGVYAPGRVMALTFTARAAAELRGRLRQLGATGVAARTFHASALSQLGFFWPQVIGGTMPRILDSKGRLLGQAAEMLRLKLDTATLR
;
A
#
# COMPACT_ATOMS: atom_id res chain seq x y z
N MET A 1 25.25 7.83 7.43
CA MET A 1 24.04 7.45 8.19
C MET A 1 23.28 8.73 8.53
N THR A 2 22.07 8.87 8.05
CA THR A 2 21.23 10.01 8.40
C THR A 2 20.88 9.86 9.90
N SER A 3 21.14 10.87 10.71
CA SER A 3 20.73 10.88 12.11
C SER A 3 19.21 10.80 12.17
N ALA A 4 18.64 10.07 13.16
CA ALA A 4 17.19 10.01 13.32
C ALA A 4 16.58 11.42 13.43
N GLU A 5 17.24 12.32 14.14
CA GLU A 5 16.82 13.71 14.28
C GLU A 5 16.74 14.47 12.96
N SER A 6 17.67 14.22 12.03
CA SER A 6 17.65 14.90 10.72
C SER A 6 16.45 14.52 9.85
N LEU A 7 15.77 13.42 10.16
CA LEU A 7 14.49 13.05 9.52
C LEU A 7 13.33 13.97 9.94
N LEU A 8 13.48 14.71 11.04
CA LEU A 8 12.47 15.64 11.51
C LEU A 8 12.72 17.08 11.01
N ASP A 9 13.90 17.32 10.44
CA ASP A 9 14.25 18.63 9.89
C ASP A 9 13.37 19.00 8.70
N GLY A 10 12.92 20.24 8.66
CA GLY A 10 12.07 20.76 7.60
C GLY A 10 10.61 20.25 7.63
N LEU A 11 10.19 19.55 8.67
CA LEU A 11 8.78 19.31 8.97
C LEU A 11 8.19 20.54 9.68
N ASP A 12 6.94 20.86 9.38
CA ASP A 12 6.21 21.81 10.22
C ASP A 12 5.88 21.19 11.59
N ASN A 13 5.39 21.99 12.54
CA ASN A 13 5.14 21.55 13.90
C ASN A 13 4.15 20.38 13.97
N GLU A 14 3.10 20.40 13.17
CA GLU A 14 2.07 19.35 13.15
C GLU A 14 2.60 18.06 12.52
N GLN A 15 3.35 18.18 11.44
CA GLN A 15 4.03 17.05 10.80
C GLN A 15 5.06 16.42 11.74
N ARG A 16 5.80 17.24 12.48
CA ARG A 16 6.80 16.78 13.45
C ARG A 16 6.13 15.99 14.59
N VAL A 17 5.08 16.53 15.19
CA VAL A 17 4.30 15.82 16.23
C VAL A 17 3.78 14.48 15.69
N ALA A 18 3.29 14.46 14.46
CA ALA A 18 2.83 13.22 13.82
C ALA A 18 3.97 12.22 13.58
N ALA A 19 5.16 12.70 13.18
CA ALA A 19 6.33 11.85 12.93
C ALA A 19 6.92 11.27 14.22
N GLU A 20 6.90 12.01 15.31
CA GLU A 20 7.37 11.58 16.63
C GLU A 20 6.39 10.68 17.37
N SER A 21 5.09 10.72 17.04
CA SER A 21 4.04 9.89 17.66
C SER A 21 4.08 8.45 17.14
N LEU A 22 5.07 7.68 17.57
CA LEU A 22 5.35 6.35 17.02
C LEU A 22 4.44 5.24 17.54
N LEU A 23 3.96 5.34 18.76
CA LEU A 23 3.16 4.30 19.40
C LEU A 23 1.68 4.67 19.46
N GLY A 24 0.83 3.66 19.35
CA GLY A 24 -0.61 3.82 19.39
C GLY A 24 -1.24 4.34 18.10
N PRO A 25 -2.57 4.37 18.02
CA PRO A 25 -3.31 4.87 16.88
C PRO A 25 -3.17 6.39 16.75
N LEU A 26 -2.95 6.85 15.52
CA LEU A 26 -2.86 8.27 15.19
C LEU A 26 -3.72 8.55 13.95
N CYS A 27 -4.57 9.55 14.03
CA CYS A 27 -5.34 10.06 12.90
C CYS A 27 -4.81 11.43 12.48
N LEU A 28 -4.43 11.58 11.21
CA LEU A 28 -4.01 12.84 10.61
C LEU A 28 -5.15 13.43 9.77
N LEU A 29 -5.75 14.49 10.26
CA LEU A 29 -6.79 15.23 9.54
C LEU A 29 -6.13 16.40 8.81
N ALA A 30 -6.05 16.29 7.49
CA ALA A 30 -5.40 17.30 6.67
C ALA A 30 -6.01 17.37 5.27
N GLY A 31 -6.13 18.56 4.72
CA GLY A 31 -6.64 18.80 3.37
C GLY A 31 -5.73 18.23 2.26
N ALA A 32 -6.18 18.29 1.03
CA ALA A 32 -5.34 17.92 -0.12
C ALA A 32 -4.12 18.87 -0.22
N GLY A 33 -2.96 18.34 -0.54
CA GLY A 33 -1.72 19.13 -0.71
C GLY A 33 -1.06 19.64 0.57
N THR A 34 -1.56 19.30 1.76
CA THR A 34 -1.03 19.77 3.05
C THR A 34 0.14 18.95 3.61
N GLY A 35 0.70 18.05 2.83
CA GLY A 35 1.88 17.28 3.25
C GLY A 35 1.62 16.02 4.08
N LYS A 36 0.38 15.47 4.07
CA LYS A 36 0.06 14.19 4.73
C LYS A 36 1.03 13.07 4.43
N THR A 37 1.34 12.88 3.15
CA THR A 37 2.27 11.84 2.71
C THR A 37 3.66 12.06 3.29
N ARG A 38 4.10 13.33 3.41
CA ARG A 38 5.36 13.70 4.03
C ARG A 38 5.37 13.31 5.50
N ALA A 39 4.36 13.68 6.27
CA ALA A 39 4.24 13.31 7.67
C ALA A 39 4.27 11.79 7.88
N ILE A 40 3.53 11.02 7.08
CA ILE A 40 3.48 9.55 7.16
C ILE A 40 4.83 8.92 6.82
N THR A 41 5.50 9.36 5.75
CA THR A 41 6.80 8.81 5.35
C THR A 41 7.89 9.12 6.36
N HIS A 42 7.90 10.33 6.92
CA HIS A 42 8.86 10.70 7.97
C HIS A 42 8.57 9.98 9.30
N ARG A 43 7.30 9.78 9.67
CA ARG A 43 6.95 8.94 10.82
C ARG A 43 7.49 7.51 10.69
N ILE A 44 7.29 6.89 9.54
CA ILE A 44 7.80 5.54 9.29
C ILE A 44 9.32 5.52 9.33
N ALA A 45 9.97 6.45 8.63
CA ALA A 45 11.43 6.53 8.57
C ALA A 45 12.04 6.80 9.96
N TYR A 46 11.47 7.73 10.72
CA TYR A 46 11.89 8.03 12.09
C TYR A 46 11.72 6.82 13.02
N GLY A 47 10.58 6.13 12.94
CA GLY A 47 10.34 4.91 13.72
C GLY A 47 11.31 3.77 13.39
N VAL A 48 11.71 3.64 12.12
CA VAL A 48 12.75 2.68 11.69
C VAL A 48 14.13 3.12 12.19
N ALA A 49 14.49 4.38 12.02
CA ALA A 49 15.79 4.92 12.42
C ALA A 49 16.02 4.86 13.94
N THR A 50 14.96 5.05 14.74
CA THR A 50 15.00 4.94 16.22
C THR A 50 14.88 3.51 16.72
N GLY A 51 14.66 2.53 15.84
CA GLY A 51 14.50 1.12 16.20
C GLY A 51 13.13 0.77 16.82
N VAL A 52 12.20 1.72 16.90
CA VAL A 52 10.83 1.47 17.38
C VAL A 52 10.06 0.60 16.41
N TYR A 53 10.32 0.75 15.10
CA TYR A 53 9.72 -0.06 14.07
C TYR A 53 10.73 -1.02 13.44
N ALA A 54 10.41 -2.32 13.43
CA ALA A 54 11.10 -3.28 12.57
C ALA A 54 10.58 -3.11 11.14
N PRO A 55 11.42 -2.81 10.12
CA PRO A 55 10.95 -2.50 8.77
C PRO A 55 10.04 -3.56 8.16
N GLY A 56 10.36 -4.84 8.35
CA GLY A 56 9.56 -5.96 7.84
C GLY A 56 8.19 -6.13 8.51
N ARG A 57 7.92 -5.39 9.60
CA ARG A 57 6.65 -5.39 10.32
C ARG A 57 5.80 -4.15 10.03
N VAL A 58 6.29 -3.26 9.17
CA VAL A 58 5.57 -2.05 8.77
C VAL A 58 4.98 -2.22 7.39
N MET A 59 3.71 -1.90 7.25
CA MET A 59 3.01 -1.90 5.98
C MET A 59 2.32 -0.56 5.77
N ALA A 60 2.72 0.14 4.72
CA ALA A 60 2.12 1.38 4.27
C ALA A 60 1.13 1.10 3.13
N LEU A 61 -0.13 1.43 3.34
CA LEU A 61 -1.20 1.14 2.39
C LEU A 61 -1.72 2.41 1.70
N THR A 62 -2.04 2.28 0.43
CA THR A 62 -2.64 3.33 -0.38
C THR A 62 -3.62 2.77 -1.40
N PHE A 63 -4.37 3.63 -2.09
CA PHE A 63 -5.41 3.18 -3.04
C PHE A 63 -4.87 2.87 -4.42
N THR A 64 -3.81 3.55 -4.89
CA THR A 64 -3.33 3.41 -6.26
C THR A 64 -1.91 2.85 -6.34
N ALA A 65 -1.62 2.11 -7.40
CA ALA A 65 -0.29 1.57 -7.67
C ALA A 65 0.76 2.68 -7.82
N ARG A 66 0.38 3.83 -8.41
CA ARG A 66 1.24 5.01 -8.55
C ARG A 66 1.62 5.56 -7.17
N ALA A 67 0.65 5.79 -6.29
CA ALA A 67 0.91 6.27 -4.93
C ALA A 67 1.75 5.28 -4.12
N ALA A 68 1.53 3.97 -4.29
CA ALA A 68 2.36 2.95 -3.65
C ALA A 68 3.82 2.99 -4.14
N ALA A 69 4.06 3.21 -5.43
CA ALA A 69 5.40 3.35 -6.00
C ALA A 69 6.10 4.61 -5.50
N GLU A 70 5.39 5.74 -5.44
CA GLU A 70 5.90 7.01 -4.89
C GLU A 70 6.27 6.86 -3.42
N LEU A 71 5.39 6.25 -2.63
CA LEU A 71 5.61 5.99 -1.21
C LEU A 71 6.87 5.12 -0.98
N ARG A 72 7.05 4.06 -1.76
CA ARG A 72 8.28 3.23 -1.72
C ARG A 72 9.54 4.04 -2.05
N GLY A 73 9.47 4.89 -3.07
CA GLY A 73 10.58 5.77 -3.46
C GLY A 73 10.99 6.70 -2.32
N ARG A 74 10.03 7.38 -1.71
CA ARG A 74 10.26 8.30 -0.59
C ARG A 74 10.82 7.58 0.65
N LEU A 75 10.27 6.43 1.01
CA LEU A 75 10.75 5.64 2.15
C LEU A 75 12.20 5.19 1.95
N ARG A 76 12.57 4.78 0.73
CA ARG A 76 13.98 4.45 0.41
C ARG A 76 14.91 5.64 0.53
N GLN A 77 14.50 6.82 0.02
CA GLN A 77 15.27 8.05 0.13
C GLN A 77 15.49 8.47 1.60
N LEU A 78 14.54 8.19 2.47
CA LEU A 78 14.63 8.45 3.91
C LEU A 78 15.33 7.31 4.69
N GLY A 79 15.87 6.30 4.00
CA GLY A 79 16.59 5.19 4.64
C GLY A 79 15.71 4.10 5.23
N ALA A 80 14.38 4.18 5.09
CA ALA A 80 13.44 3.17 5.57
C ALA A 80 13.29 2.02 4.55
N THR A 81 14.37 1.28 4.31
CA THR A 81 14.38 0.11 3.44
C THR A 81 13.71 -1.09 4.12
N GLY A 82 13.07 -1.96 3.33
CA GLY A 82 12.38 -3.15 3.87
C GLY A 82 10.94 -2.91 4.32
N VAL A 83 10.46 -1.66 4.33
CA VAL A 83 9.05 -1.34 4.59
C VAL A 83 8.20 -1.70 3.37
N ALA A 84 7.12 -2.43 3.59
CA ALA A 84 6.17 -2.77 2.52
C ALA A 84 5.24 -1.59 2.23
N ALA A 85 5.28 -1.06 0.99
CA ALA A 85 4.31 -0.08 0.51
C ALA A 85 3.51 -0.67 -0.66
N ARG A 86 2.20 -0.84 -0.49
CA ARG A 86 1.32 -1.56 -1.42
C ARG A 86 -0.04 -0.88 -1.51
N THR A 87 -0.82 -1.25 -2.53
CA THR A 87 -2.25 -0.95 -2.52
C THR A 87 -2.99 -1.89 -1.56
N PHE A 88 -4.16 -1.47 -1.08
CA PHE A 88 -5.04 -2.34 -0.28
C PHE A 88 -5.32 -3.66 -1.00
N HIS A 89 -5.67 -3.61 -2.29
CA HIS A 89 -5.93 -4.81 -3.10
C HIS A 89 -4.71 -5.72 -3.20
N ALA A 90 -3.52 -5.19 -3.48
CA ALA A 90 -2.30 -5.99 -3.57
C ALA A 90 -1.92 -6.62 -2.23
N SER A 91 -2.17 -5.92 -1.11
CA SER A 91 -1.95 -6.46 0.23
C SER A 91 -2.93 -7.59 0.55
N ALA A 92 -4.22 -7.38 0.28
CA ALA A 92 -5.25 -8.39 0.48
C ALA A 92 -4.96 -9.66 -0.35
N LEU A 93 -4.57 -9.48 -1.62
CA LEU A 93 -4.20 -10.59 -2.49
C LEU A 93 -2.99 -11.39 -1.96
N SER A 94 -1.99 -10.68 -1.46
CA SER A 94 -0.80 -11.32 -0.87
C SER A 94 -1.16 -12.16 0.37
N GLN A 95 -2.04 -11.65 1.23
CA GLN A 95 -2.53 -12.38 2.39
C GLN A 95 -3.39 -13.58 1.98
N LEU A 96 -4.29 -13.39 1.02
CA LEU A 96 -5.12 -14.45 0.50
C LEU A 96 -4.26 -15.60 -0.07
N GLY A 97 -3.23 -15.28 -0.86
CA GLY A 97 -2.31 -16.26 -1.41
C GLY A 97 -1.53 -17.03 -0.34
N PHE A 98 -1.16 -16.36 0.77
CA PHE A 98 -0.48 -17.00 1.88
C PHE A 98 -1.39 -17.97 2.65
N PHE A 99 -2.63 -17.58 2.93
CA PHE A 99 -3.56 -18.39 3.72
C PHE A 99 -4.33 -19.43 2.90
N TRP A 100 -4.44 -19.27 1.58
CA TRP A 100 -5.25 -20.13 0.73
C TRP A 100 -4.94 -21.62 0.88
N PRO A 101 -3.68 -22.06 0.79
CA PRO A 101 -3.36 -23.49 0.93
C PRO A 101 -3.72 -24.06 2.31
N GLN A 102 -3.69 -23.20 3.34
CA GLN A 102 -3.91 -23.61 4.73
C GLN A 102 -5.40 -23.71 5.09
N VAL A 103 -6.23 -22.82 4.52
CA VAL A 103 -7.65 -22.68 4.90
C VAL A 103 -8.56 -23.36 3.89
N ILE A 104 -8.28 -23.20 2.60
CA ILE A 104 -9.12 -23.74 1.51
C ILE A 104 -8.53 -25.03 0.95
N GLY A 105 -7.20 -25.12 0.90
CA GLY A 105 -6.48 -26.20 0.26
C GLY A 105 -6.26 -25.98 -1.24
N GLY A 106 -5.30 -26.71 -1.81
CA GLY A 106 -4.96 -26.60 -3.23
C GLY A 106 -4.33 -25.27 -3.64
N THR A 107 -4.33 -25.01 -4.94
CA THR A 107 -3.72 -23.82 -5.55
C THR A 107 -4.75 -22.69 -5.64
N MET A 108 -4.36 -21.50 -5.23
CA MET A 108 -5.19 -20.30 -5.37
C MET A 108 -5.53 -20.06 -6.85
N PRO A 109 -6.80 -19.76 -7.19
CA PRO A 109 -7.22 -19.45 -8.56
C PRO A 109 -6.44 -18.25 -9.12
N ARG A 110 -6.16 -18.29 -10.42
CA ARG A 110 -5.53 -17.15 -11.10
C ARG A 110 -6.49 -15.97 -11.19
N ILE A 111 -5.97 -14.79 -10.91
CA ILE A 111 -6.68 -13.56 -11.22
C ILE A 111 -6.71 -13.38 -12.74
N LEU A 112 -7.87 -13.03 -13.25
CA LEU A 112 -8.05 -12.74 -14.66
C LEU A 112 -7.67 -11.29 -14.95
N ASP A 113 -6.86 -11.10 -15.98
CA ASP A 113 -6.46 -9.76 -16.43
C ASP A 113 -7.66 -8.99 -17.02
N SER A 114 -8.63 -9.70 -17.59
CA SER A 114 -9.85 -9.13 -18.14
C SER A 114 -11.04 -10.07 -17.98
N LYS A 115 -12.13 -9.54 -17.43
CA LYS A 115 -13.42 -10.24 -17.34
C LYS A 115 -14.11 -10.40 -18.71
N GLY A 116 -13.81 -9.52 -19.67
CA GLY A 116 -14.45 -9.51 -21.00
C GLY A 116 -14.33 -10.85 -21.73
N ARG A 117 -13.18 -11.51 -21.64
CA ARG A 117 -12.95 -12.83 -22.23
C ARG A 117 -13.89 -13.89 -21.67
N LEU A 118 -14.07 -13.93 -20.34
CA LEU A 118 -14.96 -14.88 -19.68
C LEU A 118 -16.42 -14.58 -19.97
N LEU A 119 -16.79 -13.30 -19.94
CA LEU A 119 -18.14 -12.87 -20.30
C LEU A 119 -18.46 -13.23 -21.75
N GLY A 120 -17.51 -13.08 -22.67
CA GLY A 120 -17.65 -13.52 -24.06
C GLY A 120 -17.90 -15.03 -24.17
N GLN A 121 -17.11 -15.85 -23.50
CA GLN A 121 -17.30 -17.31 -23.46
C GLN A 121 -18.66 -17.70 -22.85
N ALA A 122 -19.06 -17.07 -21.76
CA ALA A 122 -20.36 -17.31 -21.14
C ALA A 122 -21.53 -16.92 -22.07
N ALA A 123 -21.40 -15.79 -22.78
CA ALA A 123 -22.38 -15.36 -23.76
C ALA A 123 -22.53 -16.38 -24.92
N GLU A 124 -21.41 -16.90 -25.45
CA GLU A 124 -21.41 -17.94 -26.47
C GLU A 124 -22.11 -19.22 -25.97
N MET A 125 -21.77 -19.66 -24.76
CA MET A 125 -22.42 -20.85 -24.17
C MET A 125 -23.94 -20.68 -24.01
N LEU A 126 -24.37 -19.48 -23.65
CA LEU A 126 -25.79 -19.12 -23.49
C LEU A 126 -26.45 -18.67 -24.80
N ARG A 127 -25.71 -18.67 -25.93
CA ARG A 127 -26.18 -18.21 -27.25
C ARG A 127 -26.70 -16.76 -27.24
N LEU A 128 -26.11 -15.90 -26.38
CA LEU A 128 -26.44 -14.48 -26.30
C LEU A 128 -25.58 -13.71 -27.29
N LYS A 129 -26.19 -12.82 -28.06
CA LYS A 129 -25.46 -11.86 -28.90
C LYS A 129 -25.21 -10.62 -28.06
N LEU A 130 -23.98 -10.43 -27.58
CA LEU A 130 -23.55 -9.25 -26.85
C LEU A 130 -22.57 -8.45 -27.73
N ASP A 131 -22.70 -7.13 -27.69
CA ASP A 131 -21.74 -6.25 -28.35
C ASP A 131 -20.45 -6.09 -27.51
N THR A 132 -19.41 -5.60 -28.15
CA THR A 132 -18.10 -5.39 -27.50
C THR A 132 -18.14 -4.32 -26.40
N ALA A 133 -19.12 -3.43 -26.40
CA ALA A 133 -19.29 -2.41 -25.37
C ALA A 133 -19.88 -3.02 -24.09
N THR A 134 -20.79 -3.98 -24.24
CA THR A 134 -21.41 -4.71 -23.11
C THR A 134 -20.43 -5.68 -22.43
N LEU A 135 -19.39 -6.13 -23.14
CA LEU A 135 -18.36 -7.07 -22.63
C LEU A 135 -17.19 -6.38 -21.90
N ARG A 136 -17.17 -5.06 -21.82
CA ARG A 136 -16.17 -4.28 -21.09
C ARG A 136 -16.66 -3.96 -19.67
#